data_7da68b2bacb9deef15386de78b3af7b5
#
_entry.id   7da68b2bacb9deef15386de78b3af7b5
#
_cell.length_a   1.000
_cell.length_b   1.000
_cell.length_c   1.000
_cell.angle_alpha   90.00
_cell.angle_beta   90.00
_cell.angle_gamma   90.00
#
_symmetry.space_group_name_H-M   'P 1'
#
loop_
_entity.id
_entity.type
_entity.pdbx_description
1 polymer ?
#
loop_
_entity_poly.entity_id
_entity_poly.type
_entity_poly.pdbx_seq_one_letter_code
_entity_poly.pdbx_strand_id
1 'polypeptide(L)'
;MGEILACHLKYFDSELPYDVEWHEVDTTCHRPLLENRSLEVWSIPLRHRVPTCGYLFREKEPPLNVDKFKITKYGLSIAQITAAKRGEAVRLDSGETLHNEELTYRPYKARSYAYLSDTAFSAKASGLAAGVDLLYHEATYAAAERKIARERGHSTTAEAARAALRAGAGRLVIGHFSSRYKELAPL
;
A
#
# COMPACT_ATOMS: atom_id res chain seq x y z
N MET A 1 18.56 15.00 2.91
CA MET A 1 18.03 14.74 1.54
C MET A 1 17.46 16.03 0.92
N GLY A 2 16.67 16.83 1.65
CA GLY A 2 16.10 18.09 1.16
C GLY A 2 17.13 19.08 0.62
N GLU A 3 18.23 19.27 1.32
CA GLU A 3 19.32 20.15 0.86
C GLU A 3 19.97 19.68 -0.46
N ILE A 4 20.09 18.36 -0.66
CA ILE A 4 20.63 17.81 -1.91
C ILE A 4 19.65 18.09 -3.07
N LEU A 5 18.36 17.89 -2.88
CA LEU A 5 17.37 18.20 -3.90
C LEU A 5 17.31 19.71 -4.17
N ALA A 6 17.31 20.55 -3.13
CA ALA A 6 17.31 22.00 -3.30
C ALA A 6 18.56 22.48 -4.10
N CYS A 7 19.72 21.90 -3.80
CA CYS A 7 20.94 22.16 -4.54
C CYS A 7 20.79 21.69 -6.01
N HIS A 8 20.24 20.51 -6.24
CA HIS A 8 20.03 19.96 -7.58
C HIS A 8 19.08 20.84 -8.41
N LEU A 9 17.94 21.21 -7.86
CA LEU A 9 16.96 22.08 -8.51
C LEU A 9 17.58 23.45 -8.88
N LYS A 10 18.36 24.04 -7.96
CA LYS A 10 19.07 25.29 -8.19
C LYS A 10 20.06 25.21 -9.36
N TYR A 11 20.83 24.12 -9.46
CA TYR A 11 21.86 24.00 -10.52
C TYR A 11 21.30 23.66 -11.88
N PHE A 12 20.16 22.98 -11.94
CA PHE A 12 19.52 22.60 -13.20
C PHE A 12 18.39 23.55 -13.62
N ASP A 13 18.27 24.71 -12.94
CA ASP A 13 17.25 25.74 -13.20
C ASP A 13 15.84 25.15 -13.39
N SER A 14 15.53 24.17 -12.55
CA SER A 14 14.28 23.43 -12.63
C SER A 14 13.28 24.00 -11.62
N GLU A 15 12.27 24.70 -12.10
CA GLU A 15 11.12 25.08 -11.30
C GLU A 15 10.12 23.92 -11.24
N LEU A 16 9.75 23.50 -10.03
CA LEU A 16 8.69 22.53 -9.84
C LEU A 16 7.34 23.27 -9.82
N PRO A 17 6.33 22.77 -10.53
CA PRO A 17 4.99 23.37 -10.53
C PRO A 17 4.20 23.07 -9.23
N TYR A 18 4.88 22.60 -8.19
CA TYR A 18 4.31 22.22 -6.88
C TYR A 18 5.35 22.41 -5.78
N ASP A 19 4.87 22.61 -4.55
CA ASP A 19 5.70 22.66 -3.36
C ASP A 19 6.12 21.25 -2.92
N VAL A 20 7.37 21.10 -2.44
CA VAL A 20 7.91 19.86 -1.87
C VAL A 20 8.05 20.03 -0.37
N GLU A 21 7.27 19.29 0.38
CA GLU A 21 7.36 19.21 1.83
C GLU A 21 8.13 17.96 2.25
N TRP A 22 9.16 18.15 3.09
CA TRP A 22 10.04 17.07 3.54
C TRP A 22 9.62 16.57 4.91
N HIS A 23 9.30 15.29 4.98
CA HIS A 23 9.00 14.61 6.24
C HIS A 23 10.09 13.56 6.53
N GLU A 24 10.88 13.80 7.58
CA GLU A 24 11.84 12.79 8.05
C GLU A 24 11.10 11.66 8.75
N VAL A 25 11.46 10.42 8.39
CA VAL A 25 10.82 9.21 8.90
C VAL A 25 11.79 8.47 9.82
N ASP A 26 11.32 8.11 11.02
CA ASP A 26 12.02 7.15 11.87
C ASP A 26 11.92 5.76 11.24
N THR A 27 13.05 5.27 10.73
CA THR A 27 13.15 3.98 10.04
C THR A 27 13.19 2.77 10.99
N THR A 28 13.18 2.99 12.30
CA THR A 28 13.32 1.93 13.32
C THR A 28 12.00 1.39 13.82
N CYS A 29 10.91 2.13 13.61
CA CYS A 29 9.58 1.77 14.10
C CYS A 29 8.54 1.68 12.98
N HIS A 30 7.51 0.87 13.24
CA HIS A 30 6.31 0.79 12.42
C HIS A 30 5.29 1.80 12.93
N ARG A 31 5.00 2.85 12.17
CA ARG A 31 4.09 3.91 12.57
C ARG A 31 3.36 4.52 11.37
N PRO A 32 2.19 5.14 11.60
CA PRO A 32 1.51 5.88 10.55
C PRO A 32 2.37 7.10 10.14
N LEU A 33 2.45 7.33 8.85
CA LEU A 33 3.17 8.45 8.23
C LEU A 33 2.22 9.45 7.62
N LEU A 34 1.16 8.96 7.00
CA LEU A 34 0.14 9.76 6.35
C LEU A 34 -1.20 9.07 6.51
N GLU A 35 -2.20 9.87 6.79
CA GLU A 35 -3.59 9.45 6.80
C GLU A 35 -4.44 10.54 6.17
N ASN A 36 -5.28 10.15 5.23
CA ASN A 36 -6.28 11.03 4.65
C ASN A 36 -7.65 10.32 4.56
N ARG A 37 -8.59 10.88 3.82
CA ARG A 37 -9.95 10.33 3.72
C ARG A 37 -10.01 8.91 3.11
N SER A 38 -9.06 8.55 2.24
CA SER A 38 -9.12 7.32 1.45
C SER A 38 -7.92 6.39 1.63
N LEU A 39 -6.84 6.86 2.25
CA LEU A 39 -5.58 6.14 2.30
C LEU A 39 -4.89 6.31 3.65
N GLU A 40 -4.23 5.25 4.10
CA GLU A 40 -3.25 5.24 5.18
C GLU A 40 -1.91 4.77 4.65
N VAL A 41 -0.83 5.41 5.10
CA VAL A 41 0.54 5.00 4.79
C VAL A 41 1.30 4.77 6.09
N TRP A 42 1.98 3.62 6.19
CA TRP A 42 2.73 3.21 7.36
C TRP A 42 4.18 2.92 6.99
N SER A 43 5.14 3.22 7.90
CA SER A 43 6.52 2.78 7.75
C SER A 43 6.67 1.30 8.12
N ILE A 44 7.55 0.59 7.42
CA ILE A 44 7.98 -0.76 7.76
C ILE A 44 9.50 -0.75 7.95
N PRO A 45 10.04 -0.99 9.17
CA PRO A 45 11.48 -1.08 9.40
C PRO A 45 12.12 -2.18 8.55
N LEU A 46 13.18 -1.84 7.83
CA LEU A 46 13.91 -2.74 6.96
C LEU A 46 15.32 -3.05 7.51
N ARG A 47 16.02 -3.98 6.88
CA ARG A 47 17.36 -4.41 7.25
C ARG A 47 18.35 -4.13 6.13
N HIS A 48 18.99 -2.97 6.21
CA HIS A 48 20.01 -2.57 5.26
C HIS A 48 21.22 -1.97 5.99
N ARG A 49 22.31 -1.66 5.27
CA ARG A 49 23.53 -1.04 5.84
C ARG A 49 23.31 0.41 6.26
N VAL A 50 22.41 1.08 5.58
CA VAL A 50 21.96 2.44 5.94
C VAL A 50 20.54 2.39 6.50
N PRO A 51 20.14 3.36 7.32
CA PRO A 51 18.75 3.44 7.80
C PRO A 51 17.77 3.47 6.63
N THR A 52 16.87 2.49 6.59
CA THR A 52 15.93 2.29 5.47
C THR A 52 14.60 1.80 6.00
N CYS A 53 13.50 2.28 5.42
CA CYS A 53 12.17 1.74 5.67
C CYS A 53 11.44 1.46 4.36
N GLY A 54 10.58 0.48 4.40
CA GLY A 54 9.55 0.25 3.40
C GLY A 54 8.26 0.95 3.79
N TYR A 55 7.27 0.84 2.94
CA TYR A 55 5.98 1.51 3.10
C TYR A 55 4.84 0.53 2.90
N LEU A 56 3.82 0.65 3.75
CA LEU A 56 2.56 -0.06 3.60
C LEU A 56 1.47 0.96 3.30
N PHE A 57 0.80 0.80 2.18
CA PHE A 57 -0.33 1.60 1.73
C PHE A 57 -1.61 0.78 1.92
N ARG A 58 -2.62 1.35 2.55
CA ARG A 58 -3.93 0.73 2.72
C ARG A 58 -5.01 1.71 2.33
N GLU A 59 -5.80 1.35 1.33
CA GLU A 59 -7.04 2.08 1.06
C GLU A 59 -8.01 1.87 2.23
N LYS A 60 -8.69 2.92 2.62
CA LYS A 60 -9.82 2.82 3.55
C LYS A 60 -11.03 2.25 2.81
N GLU A 61 -11.88 1.55 3.55
CA GLU A 61 -13.13 1.06 2.97
C GLU A 61 -13.94 2.21 2.38
N PRO A 62 -14.37 2.10 1.12
CA PRO A 62 -15.16 3.15 0.50
C PRO A 62 -16.51 3.26 1.17
N PRO A 63 -17.11 4.46 1.22
CA PRO A 63 -18.48 4.61 1.66
C PRO A 63 -19.42 3.81 0.75
N LEU A 64 -20.48 3.30 1.33
CA LEU A 64 -21.52 2.57 0.59
C LEU A 64 -22.18 3.48 -0.45
N ASN A 65 -22.47 2.93 -1.62
CA ASN A 65 -23.30 3.56 -2.63
C ASN A 65 -24.70 2.98 -2.59
N VAL A 66 -25.72 3.85 -2.68
CA VAL A 66 -27.11 3.40 -2.82
C VAL A 66 -27.38 3.10 -4.29
N ASP A 67 -28.03 1.99 -4.56
CA ASP A 67 -28.43 1.59 -5.90
C ASP A 67 -29.45 2.61 -6.47
N LYS A 68 -29.09 3.23 -7.60
CA LYS A 68 -29.92 4.25 -8.26
C LYS A 68 -31.32 3.74 -8.61
N PHE A 69 -31.43 2.47 -9.03
CA PHE A 69 -32.71 1.86 -9.33
C PHE A 69 -33.61 1.78 -8.08
N LYS A 70 -33.00 1.45 -6.92
CA LYS A 70 -33.74 1.37 -5.65
C LYS A 70 -34.12 2.73 -5.10
N ILE A 71 -33.31 3.77 -5.34
CA ILE A 71 -33.71 5.15 -5.03
C ILE A 71 -35.01 5.50 -5.73
N THR A 72 -35.09 5.24 -7.02
CA THR A 72 -36.26 5.54 -7.82
C THR A 72 -37.44 4.63 -7.44
N LYS A 73 -37.20 3.32 -7.29
CA LYS A 73 -38.23 2.32 -6.96
C LYS A 73 -38.95 2.61 -5.65
N TYR A 74 -38.21 3.02 -4.62
CA TYR A 74 -38.75 3.26 -3.27
C TYR A 74 -38.99 4.74 -2.96
N GLY A 75 -38.71 5.65 -3.89
CA GLY A 75 -38.86 7.09 -3.69
C GLY A 75 -37.99 7.65 -2.54
N LEU A 76 -36.76 7.15 -2.37
CA LEU A 76 -35.96 7.47 -1.21
C LEU A 76 -35.60 8.96 -1.15
N SER A 77 -35.87 9.59 -0.02
CA SER A 77 -35.42 10.96 0.28
C SER A 77 -33.91 11.06 0.47
N ILE A 78 -33.37 12.26 0.39
CA ILE A 78 -31.92 12.52 0.64
C ILE A 78 -31.52 12.05 2.04
N ALA A 79 -32.38 12.23 3.05
CA ALA A 79 -32.11 11.77 4.42
C ALA A 79 -32.00 10.25 4.48
N GLN A 80 -32.92 9.52 3.84
CA GLN A 80 -32.91 8.06 3.75
C GLN A 80 -31.71 7.53 2.97
N ILE A 81 -31.33 8.19 1.86
CA ILE A 81 -30.12 7.86 1.09
C ILE A 81 -28.88 8.04 1.99
N THR A 82 -28.84 9.13 2.78
CA THR A 82 -27.71 9.41 3.68
C THR A 82 -27.62 8.38 4.81
N ALA A 83 -28.75 7.98 5.39
CA ALA A 83 -28.83 6.93 6.40
C ALA A 83 -28.35 5.59 5.85
N ALA A 84 -28.83 5.19 4.67
CA ALA A 84 -28.39 3.97 3.97
C ALA A 84 -26.87 3.96 3.73
N LYS A 85 -26.28 5.09 3.29
CA LYS A 85 -24.82 5.20 3.11
C LYS A 85 -24.01 5.02 4.39
N ARG A 86 -24.61 5.27 5.56
CA ARG A 86 -23.96 5.02 6.87
C ARG A 86 -24.14 3.59 7.36
N GLY A 87 -24.85 2.74 6.63
CA GLY A 87 -25.13 1.38 7.05
C GLY A 87 -26.42 1.21 7.85
N GLU A 88 -27.25 2.26 7.95
CA GLU A 88 -28.49 2.24 8.70
C GLU A 88 -29.64 1.65 7.87
N ALA A 89 -30.57 0.96 8.52
CA ALA A 89 -31.81 0.55 7.88
C ALA A 89 -32.71 1.77 7.60
N VAL A 90 -33.49 1.71 6.52
CA VAL A 90 -34.35 2.81 6.08
C VAL A 90 -35.81 2.42 6.26
N ARG A 91 -36.57 3.23 7.02
CA ARG A 91 -38.03 3.08 7.10
C ARG A 91 -38.71 3.92 6.02
N LEU A 92 -39.54 3.27 5.23
CA LEU A 92 -40.35 3.91 4.21
C LEU A 92 -41.62 4.54 4.81
N ASP A 93 -42.24 5.45 4.08
CA ASP A 93 -43.53 6.06 4.46
C ASP A 93 -44.66 5.04 4.57
N SER A 94 -44.56 3.92 3.85
CA SER A 94 -45.46 2.77 3.95
C SER A 94 -45.39 2.02 5.29
N GLY A 95 -44.37 2.32 6.14
CA GLY A 95 -44.09 1.60 7.36
C GLY A 95 -43.14 0.42 7.20
N GLU A 96 -42.84 0.01 5.98
CA GLU A 96 -41.87 -1.05 5.66
C GLU A 96 -40.42 -0.59 6.02
N THR A 97 -39.62 -1.51 6.53
CA THR A 97 -38.21 -1.26 6.82
C THR A 97 -37.33 -2.04 5.84
N LEU A 98 -36.50 -1.33 5.10
CA LEU A 98 -35.54 -1.90 4.18
C LEU A 98 -34.17 -1.99 4.85
N HIS A 99 -33.56 -3.17 4.82
CA HIS A 99 -32.21 -3.37 5.35
C HIS A 99 -31.16 -2.75 4.43
N ASN A 100 -30.06 -2.32 5.03
CA ASN A 100 -28.98 -1.62 4.32
C ASN A 100 -28.43 -2.42 3.14
N GLU A 101 -28.22 -3.73 3.33
CA GLU A 101 -27.70 -4.66 2.31
C GLU A 101 -28.60 -4.76 1.08
N GLU A 102 -29.89 -4.48 1.25
CA GLU A 102 -30.85 -4.46 0.14
C GLU A 102 -30.72 -3.20 -0.71
N LEU A 103 -30.29 -2.10 -0.10
CA LEU A 103 -30.25 -0.77 -0.72
C LEU A 103 -28.89 -0.39 -1.29
N THR A 104 -27.84 -0.94 -0.72
CA THR A 104 -26.47 -0.45 -0.95
C THR A 104 -25.55 -1.51 -1.52
N TYR A 105 -24.44 -1.03 -2.06
CA TYR A 105 -23.31 -1.86 -2.49
C TYR A 105 -22.01 -1.14 -2.22
N ARG A 106 -20.92 -1.92 -2.05
CA ARG A 106 -19.54 -1.36 -2.03
C ARG A 106 -19.08 -1.11 -3.45
N PRO A 107 -18.67 0.11 -3.83
CA PRO A 107 -18.30 0.42 -5.22
C PRO A 107 -17.00 -0.31 -5.65
N TYR A 108 -16.10 -0.59 -4.71
CA TYR A 108 -14.88 -1.35 -4.91
C TYR A 108 -14.39 -1.94 -3.57
N LYS A 109 -13.53 -2.94 -3.65
CA LYS A 109 -12.81 -3.49 -2.50
C LYS A 109 -11.60 -2.61 -2.20
N ALA A 110 -11.39 -2.20 -0.96
CA ALA A 110 -10.17 -1.53 -0.52
C ALA A 110 -8.96 -2.42 -0.81
N ARG A 111 -7.90 -1.82 -1.34
CA ARG A 111 -6.67 -2.50 -1.76
C ARG A 111 -5.53 -2.11 -0.85
N SER A 112 -4.52 -2.97 -0.80
CA SER A 112 -3.32 -2.76 -0.02
C SER A 112 -2.05 -3.09 -0.81
N TYR A 113 -1.02 -2.30 -0.58
CA TYR A 113 0.27 -2.42 -1.25
C TYR A 113 1.40 -2.26 -0.25
N ALA A 114 2.37 -3.15 -0.26
CA ALA A 114 3.62 -2.98 0.48
C ALA A 114 4.82 -2.88 -0.46
N TYR A 115 5.68 -1.91 -0.19
CA TYR A 115 6.93 -1.68 -0.90
C TYR A 115 8.12 -1.92 0.03
N LEU A 116 8.86 -3.00 -0.21
CA LEU A 116 10.02 -3.42 0.56
C LEU A 116 11.25 -3.46 -0.37
N SER A 117 12.06 -2.42 -0.36
CA SER A 117 13.25 -2.30 -1.19
C SER A 117 14.47 -1.94 -0.34
N ASP A 118 15.66 -2.29 -0.83
CA ASP A 118 16.93 -2.15 -0.10
C ASP A 118 16.87 -2.85 1.26
N THR A 119 16.65 -4.16 1.26
CA THR A 119 16.54 -4.95 2.49
C THR A 119 17.04 -6.37 2.35
N ALA A 120 17.80 -6.84 3.32
CA ALA A 120 17.93 -8.27 3.55
C ALA A 120 16.58 -8.82 4.03
N PHE A 121 16.30 -10.11 3.76
CA PHE A 121 15.08 -10.77 4.20
C PHE A 121 14.79 -10.51 5.69
N SER A 122 13.59 -10.04 5.98
CA SER A 122 13.11 -9.77 7.34
C SER A 122 11.75 -10.40 7.58
N ALA A 123 11.72 -11.40 8.47
CA ALA A 123 10.46 -12.01 8.89
C ALA A 123 9.52 -11.00 9.59
N LYS A 124 10.08 -10.01 10.29
CA LYS A 124 9.32 -8.93 10.93
C LYS A 124 8.66 -8.04 9.86
N ALA A 125 9.42 -7.58 8.86
CA ALA A 125 8.89 -6.75 7.77
C ALA A 125 7.80 -7.50 6.98
N SER A 126 8.01 -8.78 6.67
CA SER A 126 6.98 -9.61 6.02
C SER A 126 5.70 -9.72 6.87
N GLY A 127 5.83 -9.85 8.19
CA GLY A 127 4.67 -9.88 9.10
C GLY A 127 3.91 -8.55 9.16
N LEU A 128 4.62 -7.40 9.09
CA LEU A 128 3.99 -6.08 9.04
C LEU A 128 3.24 -5.83 7.73
N ALA A 129 3.64 -6.51 6.64
CA ALA A 129 2.97 -6.50 5.35
C ALA A 129 1.91 -7.62 5.22
N ALA A 130 1.41 -8.17 6.34
CA ALA A 130 0.49 -9.30 6.29
C ALA A 130 -0.81 -8.99 5.54
N GLY A 131 -1.22 -9.92 4.65
CA GLY A 131 -2.47 -9.88 3.91
C GLY A 131 -2.58 -8.82 2.83
N VAL A 132 -1.47 -8.21 2.41
CA VAL A 132 -1.51 -7.21 1.33
C VAL A 132 -1.93 -7.82 -0.01
N ASP A 133 -2.69 -7.07 -0.80
CA ASP A 133 -3.09 -7.52 -2.15
C ASP A 133 -1.89 -7.57 -3.09
N LEU A 134 -0.93 -6.65 -2.93
CA LEU A 134 0.30 -6.59 -3.71
C LEU A 134 1.51 -6.32 -2.82
N LEU A 135 2.53 -7.15 -2.93
CA LEU A 135 3.84 -6.94 -2.34
C LEU A 135 4.86 -6.65 -3.44
N TYR A 136 5.53 -5.50 -3.38
CA TYR A 136 6.81 -5.30 -4.06
C TYR A 136 7.93 -5.66 -3.08
N HIS A 137 8.83 -6.53 -3.51
CA HIS A 137 10.01 -6.89 -2.73
C HIS A 137 11.26 -6.87 -3.63
N GLU A 138 12.36 -6.31 -3.12
CA GLU A 138 13.62 -6.40 -3.84
C GLU A 138 14.04 -7.85 -4.06
N ALA A 139 14.77 -8.10 -5.12
CA ALA A 139 15.39 -9.36 -5.46
C ALA A 139 16.73 -9.11 -6.17
N THR A 140 17.61 -8.41 -5.48
CA THR A 140 18.87 -7.92 -6.06
C THR A 140 19.75 -9.05 -6.58
N TYR A 141 19.62 -10.26 -6.00
CA TYR A 141 20.48 -11.41 -6.30
C TYR A 141 19.67 -12.65 -6.65
N ALA A 142 20.23 -13.51 -7.50
CA ALA A 142 19.70 -14.84 -7.77
C ALA A 142 19.76 -15.72 -6.49
N ALA A 143 18.92 -16.75 -6.42
CA ALA A 143 18.82 -17.63 -5.25
C ALA A 143 20.17 -18.25 -4.83
N ALA A 144 21.03 -18.58 -5.80
CA ALA A 144 22.37 -19.15 -5.56
C ALA A 144 23.33 -18.18 -4.87
N GLU A 145 23.11 -16.86 -4.98
CA GLU A 145 24.00 -15.82 -4.47
C GLU A 145 23.63 -15.30 -3.06
N ARG A 146 22.96 -16.13 -2.28
CA ARG A 146 22.45 -15.78 -0.95
C ARG A 146 23.51 -15.21 0.00
N LYS A 147 24.75 -15.71 -0.08
CA LYS A 147 25.86 -15.23 0.77
C LYS A 147 26.14 -13.77 0.47
N ILE A 148 26.31 -13.41 -0.81
CA ILE A 148 26.60 -12.04 -1.24
C ILE A 148 25.39 -11.12 -0.93
N ALA A 149 24.16 -11.58 -1.18
CA ALA A 149 22.96 -10.83 -0.84
C ALA A 149 22.97 -10.42 0.63
N ARG A 150 23.24 -11.37 1.52
CA ARG A 150 23.25 -11.13 2.96
C ARG A 150 24.37 -10.18 3.38
N GLU A 151 25.59 -10.32 2.83
CA GLU A 151 26.73 -9.45 3.11
C GLU A 151 26.49 -8.01 2.65
N ARG A 152 25.70 -7.83 1.60
CA ARG A 152 25.38 -6.52 1.03
C ARG A 152 24.10 -5.89 1.62
N GLY A 153 23.35 -6.63 2.44
CA GLY A 153 22.09 -6.16 3.04
C GLY A 153 20.90 -6.21 2.07
N HIS A 154 20.95 -7.12 1.11
CA HIS A 154 19.92 -7.32 0.10
C HIS A 154 19.29 -8.72 0.17
N SER A 155 18.26 -8.95 -0.63
CA SER A 155 17.56 -10.22 -0.74
C SER A 155 17.83 -10.91 -2.08
N THR A 156 17.58 -12.23 -2.07
CA THR A 156 17.53 -13.03 -3.29
C THR A 156 16.10 -13.20 -3.78
N THR A 157 15.92 -13.66 -5.03
CA THR A 157 14.61 -14.02 -5.61
C THR A 157 13.86 -15.02 -4.73
N ALA A 158 14.55 -16.06 -4.22
CA ALA A 158 13.96 -17.04 -3.30
C ALA A 158 13.54 -16.41 -1.95
N GLU A 159 14.27 -15.41 -1.47
CA GLU A 159 13.93 -14.70 -0.24
C GLU A 159 12.75 -13.75 -0.43
N ALA A 160 12.63 -13.11 -1.59
CA ALA A 160 11.46 -12.33 -1.97
C ALA A 160 10.19 -13.20 -2.03
N ALA A 161 10.28 -14.38 -2.66
CA ALA A 161 9.17 -15.35 -2.68
C ALA A 161 8.78 -15.79 -1.27
N ARG A 162 9.77 -16.10 -0.40
CA ARG A 162 9.53 -16.46 1.01
C ARG A 162 8.89 -15.31 1.79
N ALA A 163 9.27 -14.06 1.52
CA ALA A 163 8.65 -12.89 2.15
C ALA A 163 7.17 -12.78 1.76
N ALA A 164 6.84 -12.97 0.48
CA ALA A 164 5.46 -12.96 -0.01
C ALA A 164 4.61 -14.08 0.61
N LEU A 165 5.13 -15.31 0.66
CA LEU A 165 4.45 -16.43 1.31
C LEU A 165 4.20 -16.15 2.80
N ARG A 166 5.20 -15.61 3.50
CA ARG A 166 5.06 -15.28 4.92
C ARG A 166 4.07 -14.15 5.16
N ALA A 167 4.02 -13.18 4.27
CA ALA A 167 3.04 -12.09 4.33
C ALA A 167 1.63 -12.56 3.94
N GLY A 168 1.47 -13.71 3.29
CA GLY A 168 0.20 -14.08 2.68
C GLY A 168 -0.25 -13.09 1.62
N ALA A 169 0.71 -12.52 0.88
CA ALA A 169 0.44 -11.51 -0.14
C ALA A 169 -0.33 -12.12 -1.32
N GLY A 170 -1.32 -11.39 -1.84
CA GLY A 170 -2.11 -11.83 -2.98
C GLY A 170 -1.30 -11.93 -4.27
N ARG A 171 -0.35 -11.01 -4.47
CA ARG A 171 0.57 -10.96 -5.61
C ARG A 171 1.94 -10.49 -5.16
N LEU A 172 2.99 -10.97 -5.84
CA LEU A 172 4.36 -10.51 -5.68
C LEU A 172 4.87 -9.87 -6.96
N VAL A 173 5.46 -8.69 -6.83
CA VAL A 173 6.31 -8.07 -7.85
C VAL A 173 7.71 -8.02 -7.30
N ILE A 174 8.69 -8.48 -8.08
CA ILE A 174 10.11 -8.40 -7.72
C ILE A 174 10.82 -7.40 -8.62
N GLY A 175 11.85 -6.76 -8.08
CA GLY A 175 12.65 -5.78 -8.80
C GLY A 175 13.94 -5.47 -8.08
N HIS A 176 14.58 -4.32 -8.41
CA HIS A 176 15.85 -3.92 -7.84
C HIS A 176 16.99 -4.90 -8.17
N PHE A 177 16.97 -5.46 -9.38
CA PHE A 177 17.97 -6.44 -9.82
C PHE A 177 19.35 -5.82 -9.94
N SER A 178 20.38 -6.57 -9.55
CA SER A 178 21.77 -6.14 -9.70
C SER A 178 22.12 -5.93 -11.17
N SER A 179 22.84 -4.86 -11.48
CA SER A 179 23.36 -4.57 -12.84
C SER A 179 24.33 -5.63 -13.39
N ARG A 180 24.76 -6.59 -12.56
CA ARG A 180 25.54 -7.75 -12.99
C ARG A 180 24.77 -8.68 -13.93
N TYR A 181 23.43 -8.71 -13.83
CA TYR A 181 22.60 -9.54 -14.68
C TYR A 181 22.25 -8.76 -15.94
N LYS A 182 22.79 -9.19 -17.06
CA LYS A 182 22.45 -8.63 -18.38
C LYS A 182 21.11 -9.15 -18.90
N GLU A 183 20.72 -10.34 -18.44
CA GLU A 183 19.46 -11.00 -18.74
C GLU A 183 18.76 -11.42 -17.45
N LEU A 184 17.43 -11.40 -17.44
CA LEU A 184 16.62 -11.74 -16.24
C LEU A 184 16.31 -13.24 -16.14
N ALA A 185 16.57 -14.03 -17.20
CA ALA A 185 16.29 -15.45 -17.21
C ALA A 185 16.94 -16.28 -16.09
N PRO A 186 18.11 -15.92 -15.51
CA PRO A 186 18.70 -16.61 -14.37
C PRO A 186 18.09 -16.26 -13.01
N LEU A 187 17.24 -15.23 -12.94
CA LEU A 187 16.58 -14.75 -11.72
C LEU A 187 15.22 -15.42 -11.56
#